data_6e11e303dc861e637e7f1e79b81c0e8b
#
_entry.id   6e11e303dc861e637e7f1e79b81c0e8b
#
_cell.length_a   1.000
_cell.length_b   1.000
_cell.length_c   1.000
_cell.angle_alpha   90.00
_cell.angle_beta   90.00
_cell.angle_gamma   90.00
#
_symmetry.space_group_name_H-M   'P 1'
#
loop_
_entity.id
_entity.type
_entity.pdbx_description
1 polymer ?
#
loop_
_entity_poly.entity_id
_entity_poly.type
_entity_poly.pdbx_seq_one_letter_code
_entity_poly.pdbx_strand_id
1 'polypeptide(L)'
;VPLTSLDDVTIDNGKAKKAQRMVIGQIGKLEYLILTNEGPESTAPKSVGFDLVQMANLCVQFGLNNAYNLDGGSSSTIALNNQKINSPSSHKNRMVGDCIWFATLVKEETWREKESVQTVEVEENK
;
A
#
# COMPACT_ATOMS: atom_id res chain seq x y z
N VAL A 1 18.46 5.76 -1.63
CA VAL A 1 19.10 4.57 -2.21
C VAL A 1 18.21 3.37 -1.91
N PRO A 2 17.79 2.59 -2.92
CA PRO A 2 17.01 1.40 -2.67
C PRO A 2 17.78 0.45 -1.74
N LEU A 3 17.10 -0.16 -0.79
CA LEU A 3 17.66 -1.25 -0.01
C LEU A 3 17.86 -2.45 -0.94
N THR A 4 19.09 -2.85 -1.16
CA THR A 4 19.45 -3.96 -2.06
C THR A 4 19.62 -5.28 -1.33
N SER A 5 19.85 -5.21 -0.03
CA SER A 5 19.96 -6.38 0.85
C SER A 5 19.53 -6.07 2.28
N LEU A 6 19.34 -7.12 3.08
CA LEU A 6 19.11 -6.98 4.52
C LEU A 6 20.33 -6.41 5.26
N ASP A 7 21.52 -6.54 4.68
CA ASP A 7 22.77 -6.04 5.27
C ASP A 7 22.82 -4.51 5.28
N ASP A 8 22.09 -3.86 4.37
CA ASP A 8 21.94 -2.41 4.33
C ASP A 8 21.00 -1.86 5.43
N VAL A 9 20.36 -2.74 6.16
CA VAL A 9 19.49 -2.40 7.28
C VAL A 9 20.23 -2.72 8.56
N THR A 10 20.35 -1.78 9.48
CA THR A 10 20.75 -2.10 10.86
C THR A 10 19.71 -3.07 11.44
N ILE A 11 20.03 -4.35 11.45
CA ILE A 11 19.05 -5.42 11.70
C ILE A 11 18.73 -5.50 13.16
N ASP A 12 17.63 -4.95 13.52
CA ASP A 12 16.79 -5.39 14.60
C ASP A 12 16.01 -6.64 14.11
N ASN A 13 15.96 -7.70 14.91
CA ASN A 13 15.35 -8.99 14.57
C ASN A 13 13.91 -8.91 14.00
N GLY A 14 13.21 -7.79 14.21
CA GLY A 14 11.89 -7.54 13.66
C GLY A 14 11.86 -7.19 12.16
N LYS A 15 12.96 -6.71 11.59
CA LYS A 15 13.00 -6.22 10.20
C LYS A 15 13.08 -7.32 9.16
N ALA A 16 13.71 -8.44 9.51
CA ALA A 16 13.77 -9.64 8.68
C ALA A 16 12.46 -10.44 8.73
N LYS A 17 11.62 -10.21 9.73
CA LYS A 17 10.36 -10.94 9.90
C LYS A 17 9.38 -10.58 8.78
N LYS A 18 8.82 -11.59 8.15
CA LYS A 18 7.72 -11.43 7.20
C LYS A 18 6.44 -11.07 7.94
N ALA A 19 5.79 -10.00 7.49
CA ALA A 19 4.58 -9.46 8.09
C ALA A 19 3.79 -8.65 7.06
N GLN A 20 2.63 -8.16 7.47
CA GLN A 20 1.96 -7.06 6.79
C GLN A 20 2.85 -5.82 6.84
N ARG A 21 3.01 -5.17 5.71
CA ARG A 21 3.77 -3.93 5.57
C ARG A 21 2.92 -2.88 4.91
N MET A 22 3.24 -1.63 5.18
CA MET A 22 2.63 -0.49 4.54
C MET A 22 3.68 0.55 4.23
N VAL A 23 3.67 1.04 3.01
CA VAL A 23 4.60 2.04 2.52
C VAL A 23 3.82 3.13 1.81
N ILE A 24 4.20 4.37 2.04
CA ILE A 24 3.85 5.50 1.19
C ILE A 24 5.09 5.94 0.42
N GLY A 25 4.96 6.12 -0.89
CA GLY A 25 6.07 6.54 -1.75
C GLY A 25 5.65 7.55 -2.79
N GLN A 26 6.62 8.19 -3.39
CA GLN A 26 6.42 9.20 -4.42
C GLN A 26 6.94 8.69 -5.76
N ILE A 27 6.11 8.73 -6.79
CA ILE A 27 6.44 8.38 -8.17
C ILE A 27 6.90 9.64 -8.91
N GLY A 28 6.19 10.73 -8.74
CA GLY A 28 6.44 12.01 -9.41
C GLY A 28 6.02 13.20 -8.56
N LYS A 29 6.08 14.40 -9.11
CA LYS A 29 5.67 15.62 -8.41
C LYS A 29 4.18 15.54 -8.03
N LEU A 30 3.88 15.55 -6.74
CA LEU A 30 2.51 15.43 -6.17
C LEU A 30 1.80 14.12 -6.54
N GLU A 31 2.56 13.10 -6.93
CA GLU A 31 2.06 11.80 -7.33
C GLU A 31 2.57 10.74 -6.36
N TYR A 32 1.64 10.12 -5.63
CA TYR A 32 1.94 9.21 -4.53
C TYR A 32 1.30 7.86 -4.75
N LEU A 33 1.97 6.82 -4.27
CA LEU A 33 1.48 5.47 -4.24
C LEU A 33 1.54 4.93 -2.81
N ILE A 34 0.48 4.27 -2.38
CA ILE A 34 0.44 3.53 -1.13
C ILE A 34 0.44 2.06 -1.47
N LEU A 35 1.42 1.34 -0.95
CA LEU A 35 1.55 -0.11 -1.10
C LEU A 35 1.33 -0.79 0.23
N THR A 36 0.53 -1.84 0.23
CA THR A 36 0.37 -2.73 1.38
C THR A 36 0.30 -4.17 0.92
N ASN A 37 0.69 -5.10 1.78
CA ASN A 37 0.53 -6.52 1.57
C ASN A 37 -0.21 -7.16 2.74
N GLU A 38 -0.89 -8.24 2.46
CA GLU A 38 -1.44 -9.11 3.48
C GLU A 38 -0.32 -9.96 4.11
N GLY A 39 -0.58 -10.55 5.27
CA GLY A 39 0.41 -11.30 6.01
C GLY A 39 -0.19 -12.41 6.88
N PRO A 40 0.60 -12.97 7.79
CA PRO A 40 0.20 -14.14 8.56
C PRO A 40 -1.01 -13.90 9.49
N GLU A 41 -1.27 -12.65 9.87
CA GLU A 41 -2.41 -12.28 10.71
C GLU A 41 -3.67 -11.92 9.91
N SER A 42 -3.58 -11.85 8.58
CA SER A 42 -4.71 -11.49 7.73
C SER A 42 -5.81 -12.55 7.76
N THR A 43 -7.05 -12.10 7.68
CA THR A 43 -8.21 -13.01 7.65
C THR A 43 -8.34 -13.72 6.32
N ALA A 44 -8.21 -12.98 5.23
CA ALA A 44 -8.25 -13.48 3.86
C ALA A 44 -7.78 -12.40 2.87
N PRO A 45 -6.94 -12.75 1.89
CA PRO A 45 -6.22 -14.02 1.81
C PRO A 45 -5.11 -14.11 2.86
N LYS A 46 -4.84 -15.31 3.35
CA LYS A 46 -3.66 -15.54 4.20
C LYS A 46 -2.40 -15.48 3.35
N SER A 47 -1.40 -14.78 3.85
CA SER A 47 -0.11 -14.60 3.21
C SER A 47 1.01 -14.79 4.24
N VAL A 48 2.19 -15.16 3.78
CA VAL A 48 3.38 -15.16 4.64
C VAL A 48 3.86 -13.75 4.97
N GLY A 49 3.37 -12.75 4.23
CA GLY A 49 3.84 -11.37 4.35
C GLY A 49 5.15 -11.10 3.63
N PHE A 50 5.64 -9.87 3.76
CA PHE A 50 6.91 -9.42 3.22
C PHE A 50 7.86 -9.03 4.33
N ASP A 51 9.15 -9.29 4.13
CA ASP A 51 10.22 -8.60 4.86
C ASP A 51 10.46 -7.20 4.26
N LEU A 52 11.33 -6.42 4.89
CA LEU A 52 11.57 -5.03 4.43
C LEU A 52 12.30 -4.97 3.09
N VAL A 53 13.17 -5.93 2.78
CA VAL A 53 13.87 -5.97 1.49
C VAL A 53 12.89 -6.29 0.36
N GLN A 54 12.01 -7.27 0.58
CA GLN A 54 10.96 -7.59 -0.39
C GLN A 54 10.05 -6.39 -0.64
N MET A 55 9.69 -5.65 0.41
CA MET A 55 8.87 -4.44 0.26
C MET A 55 9.62 -3.32 -0.46
N ALA A 56 10.90 -3.12 -0.16
CA ALA A 56 11.75 -2.15 -0.87
C ALA A 56 11.89 -2.49 -2.36
N ASN A 57 12.11 -3.75 -2.70
CA ASN A 57 12.16 -4.20 -4.09
C ASN A 57 10.83 -3.96 -4.82
N LEU A 58 9.72 -4.18 -4.14
CA LEU A 58 8.40 -3.87 -4.69
C LEU A 58 8.26 -2.37 -4.98
N CYS A 59 8.72 -1.50 -4.07
CA CYS A 59 8.73 -0.05 -4.29
C CYS A 59 9.53 0.33 -5.54
N VAL A 60 10.69 -0.28 -5.74
CA VAL A 60 11.52 -0.06 -6.94
C VAL A 60 10.78 -0.53 -8.20
N GLN A 61 10.14 -1.69 -8.17
CA GLN A 61 9.37 -2.21 -9.31
C GLN A 61 8.20 -1.29 -9.71
N PHE A 62 7.56 -0.65 -8.75
CA PHE A 62 6.51 0.35 -9.00
C PHE A 62 7.04 1.75 -9.33
N GLY A 63 8.36 1.91 -9.47
CA GLY A 63 8.97 3.17 -9.88
C GLY A 63 8.94 4.27 -8.82
N LEU A 64 8.87 3.92 -7.53
CA LEU A 64 8.94 4.91 -6.47
C LEU A 64 10.34 5.53 -6.39
N ASN A 65 10.42 6.85 -6.49
CA ASN A 65 11.67 7.61 -6.36
C ASN A 65 12.14 7.68 -4.91
N ASN A 66 11.20 7.73 -3.99
CA ASN A 66 11.44 7.63 -2.55
C ASN A 66 10.23 6.96 -1.90
N ALA A 67 10.46 6.33 -0.75
CA ALA A 67 9.43 5.61 -0.03
C ALA A 67 9.70 5.62 1.47
N TYR A 68 8.64 5.61 2.25
CA TYR A 68 8.69 5.56 3.69
C TYR A 68 7.84 4.40 4.21
N ASN A 69 8.47 3.51 4.98
CA ASN A 69 7.77 2.40 5.60
C ASN A 69 7.02 2.88 6.84
N LEU A 70 5.72 2.68 6.85
CA LEU A 70 4.82 2.99 7.96
C LEU A 70 4.75 1.81 8.95
N ASP A 71 3.98 1.96 10.01
CA ASP A 71 3.73 0.86 10.95
C ASP A 71 3.08 -0.33 10.22
N GLY A 72 3.51 -1.51 10.60
CA GLY A 72 3.13 -2.78 9.96
C GLY A 72 2.17 -3.61 10.81
N GLY A 73 2.06 -4.89 10.44
CA GLY A 73 1.21 -5.82 11.16
C GLY A 73 -0.27 -5.40 11.14
N SER A 74 -0.93 -5.51 12.28
CA SER A 74 -2.35 -5.14 12.42
C SER A 74 -2.65 -3.64 12.24
N SER A 75 -1.61 -2.80 12.26
CA SER A 75 -1.76 -1.34 12.00
C SER A 75 -1.83 -1.00 10.51
N SER A 76 -1.45 -1.92 9.61
CA SER A 76 -1.46 -1.72 8.15
C SER A 76 -2.89 -1.67 7.60
N THR A 77 -3.64 -0.65 7.93
CA THR A 77 -5.05 -0.52 7.56
C THR A 77 -5.25 0.58 6.52
N ILE A 78 -5.93 0.25 5.43
CA ILE A 78 -6.41 1.22 4.43
C ILE A 78 -7.94 1.23 4.47
N ALA A 79 -8.49 2.42 4.51
CA ALA A 79 -9.92 2.65 4.42
C ALA A 79 -10.24 3.61 3.27
N LEU A 80 -11.28 3.30 2.51
CA LEU A 80 -11.82 4.14 1.44
C LEU A 80 -13.33 4.27 1.67
N ASN A 81 -13.83 5.51 1.65
CA ASN A 81 -15.24 5.80 1.86
C ASN A 81 -15.82 5.11 3.12
N ASN A 82 -15.10 5.22 4.24
CA ASN A 82 -15.44 4.59 5.52
C ASN A 82 -15.45 3.05 5.51
N GLN A 83 -14.94 2.42 4.47
CA GLN A 83 -14.82 0.97 4.39
C GLN A 83 -13.34 0.55 4.42
N LYS A 84 -13.03 -0.42 5.26
CA LYS A 84 -11.70 -1.05 5.27
C LYS A 84 -11.57 -1.93 4.02
N ILE A 85 -10.54 -1.68 3.21
CA ILE A 85 -10.32 -2.35 1.93
C ILE A 85 -9.23 -3.42 1.95
N ASN A 86 -8.52 -3.55 3.07
CA ASN A 86 -7.55 -4.63 3.30
C ASN A 86 -7.84 -5.36 4.61
N SER A 87 -7.19 -6.51 4.83
CA SER A 87 -7.43 -7.38 5.97
C SER A 87 -6.16 -7.58 6.81
N PRO A 88 -5.63 -6.53 7.45
CA PRO A 88 -4.32 -6.59 8.11
C PRO A 88 -4.28 -7.55 9.31
N SER A 89 -5.42 -7.85 9.92
CA SER A 89 -5.50 -8.74 11.07
C SER A 89 -6.87 -9.39 11.23
N SER A 90 -6.89 -10.63 11.71
CA SER A 90 -8.09 -11.34 12.15
C SER A 90 -8.62 -10.86 13.50
N HIS A 91 -7.82 -10.08 14.23
CA HIS A 91 -8.19 -9.52 15.52
C HIS A 91 -8.99 -8.23 15.36
N LYS A 92 -9.56 -7.76 16.49
CA LYS A 92 -10.27 -6.47 16.53
C LYS A 92 -9.36 -5.35 16.05
N ASN A 93 -9.95 -4.34 15.43
CA ASN A 93 -9.24 -3.13 15.03
C ASN A 93 -8.45 -2.58 16.21
N ARG A 94 -7.17 -2.31 15.99
CA ARG A 94 -6.30 -1.71 16.98
C ARG A 94 -6.50 -0.20 16.99
N MET A 95 -6.48 0.40 18.17
CA MET A 95 -6.35 1.84 18.30
C MET A 95 -4.96 2.26 17.81
N VAL A 96 -4.89 3.23 16.92
CA VAL A 96 -3.66 3.86 16.43
C VAL A 96 -3.60 5.31 16.88
N GLY A 97 -2.40 5.85 17.06
CA GLY A 97 -2.20 7.21 17.56
C GLY A 97 -2.46 8.29 16.52
N ASP A 98 -2.27 7.94 15.23
CA ASP A 98 -2.40 8.85 14.10
C ASP A 98 -2.82 8.10 12.83
N CYS A 99 -3.14 8.84 11.80
CA CYS A 99 -3.41 8.31 10.46
C CYS A 99 -3.04 9.35 9.40
N ILE A 100 -2.73 8.87 8.20
CA ILE A 100 -2.61 9.71 7.01
C ILE A 100 -3.94 9.63 6.27
N TRP A 101 -4.51 10.78 5.92
CA TRP A 101 -5.75 10.83 5.17
C TRP A 101 -5.64 11.75 3.95
N PHE A 102 -6.41 11.43 2.94
CA PHE A 102 -6.50 12.19 1.70
C PHE A 102 -7.95 12.51 1.41
N ALA A 103 -8.18 13.68 0.86
CA ALA A 103 -9.48 14.08 0.35
C ALA A 103 -9.34 14.60 -1.07
N THR A 104 -10.35 14.38 -1.89
CA THR A 104 -10.44 14.96 -3.24
C THR A 104 -11.48 16.07 -3.26
N LEU A 105 -11.19 17.12 -4.01
CA LEU A 105 -12.16 18.16 -4.35
C LEU A 105 -12.95 17.81 -5.62
N VAL A 106 -12.56 16.74 -6.32
CA VAL A 106 -13.24 16.27 -7.52
C VAL A 106 -14.52 15.54 -7.13
N LYS A 107 -15.66 15.96 -7.67
CA LYS A 107 -16.94 15.29 -7.43
C LYS A 107 -16.95 13.89 -8.04
N GLU A 108 -17.58 12.94 -7.36
CA GLU A 108 -17.64 11.53 -7.79
C GLU A 108 -18.22 11.37 -9.22
N GLU A 109 -19.18 12.20 -9.58
CA GLU A 109 -19.82 12.20 -10.91
C GLU A 109 -18.82 12.41 -12.05
N THR A 110 -17.80 13.26 -11.87
CA THR A 110 -16.77 13.53 -12.89
C THR A 110 -15.79 12.37 -13.09
N TRP A 111 -15.68 11.44 -12.16
CA TRP A 111 -14.86 10.25 -12.29
C TRP A 111 -15.52 9.21 -13.20
N ARG A 112 -16.80 8.96 -12.98
CA ARG A 112 -17.57 7.95 -13.73
C ARG A 112 -17.72 8.30 -15.19
N GLU A 113 -17.85 9.60 -15.51
CA GLU A 113 -17.88 10.05 -16.90
C GLU A 113 -16.58 9.78 -17.65
N LYS A 114 -15.41 9.93 -16.99
CA LYS A 114 -14.11 9.65 -17.60
C LYS A 114 -13.86 8.15 -17.83
N GLU A 115 -14.28 7.30 -16.91
CA GLU A 115 -14.14 5.85 -17.08
C GLU A 115 -15.06 5.32 -18.21
N SER A 116 -16.26 5.86 -18.35
CA SER A 116 -17.17 5.46 -19.42
C SER A 116 -16.68 5.83 -20.82
N VAL A 117 -15.99 6.97 -20.96
CA VAL A 117 -15.39 7.41 -22.24
C VAL A 117 -14.20 6.52 -22.62
N GLN A 118 -13.36 6.10 -21.67
CA GLN A 118 -12.23 5.22 -21.96
C GLN A 118 -12.66 3.81 -22.39
N THR A 119 -13.76 3.29 -21.85
CA THR A 119 -14.28 1.96 -22.23
C THR A 119 -14.88 1.95 -23.64
N VAL A 120 -15.48 3.04 -24.08
CA VAL A 120 -16.05 3.16 -25.43
C VAL A 120 -14.97 3.25 -26.50
N GLU A 121 -13.87 3.96 -26.26
CA GLU A 121 -12.75 4.07 -27.22
C GLU A 121 -12.02 2.73 -27.45
N VAL A 122 -12.04 1.81 -26.50
CA VAL A 122 -11.42 0.48 -26.64
C VAL A 122 -12.30 -0.49 -27.44
N GLU A 123 -13.62 -0.30 -27.46
CA GLU A 123 -14.54 -1.17 -28.21
C GLU A 123 -14.64 -0.82 -29.70
N GLU A 124 -14.40 0.44 -30.11
CA GLU A 124 -14.44 0.86 -31.51
C GLU A 124 -13.18 0.50 -32.33
N ASN A 125 -12.09 0.03 -31.67
CA ASN A 125 -10.84 -0.35 -32.35
C ASN A 125 -10.63 -1.87 -32.46
N LYS A 126 -11.66 -2.65 -32.39
CA LYS A 126 -11.70 -4.08 -32.74
C LYS A 126 -12.59 -4.27 -33.98
#